data_0754ae310ab01bdf6cc00e9d7e192243
#
_entry.id   0754ae310ab01bdf6cc00e9d7e192243
#
_cell.length_a   1.000
_cell.length_b   1.000
_cell.length_c   1.000
_cell.angle_alpha   90.00
_cell.angle_beta   90.00
_cell.angle_gamma   90.00
#
_symmetry.space_group_name_H-M   'P 1'
#
loop_
_entity.id
_entity.type
_entity.pdbx_description
1 polymer ?
#
loop_
_entity_poly.entity_id
_entity_poly.type
_entity_poly.pdbx_seq_one_letter_code
_entity_poly.pdbx_strand_id
1 'polypeptide(L)'
;MMAIWKLTWRLNCPNKIKHLLWRACKNILPTKLKLKQRGIVEDDRCDICGQSESSGPSLWSCKVVETEWSNTKLKLPYFQDPSRDFIDIVWAINDTHRGINWDLFAITVWSLWNNRNSVHHGGQSKRHDMIVREVAAYLKEVHVIKQTQERLPIPATPL
;
A
#
# COMPACT_ATOMS: atom_id res chain seq x y z
N MET A 1 12.96 -16.48 8.67
CA MET A 1 12.38 -15.20 8.20
C MET A 1 11.54 -15.47 6.97
N MET A 2 10.30 -15.00 6.94
CA MET A 2 9.41 -15.21 5.80
C MET A 2 9.81 -14.26 4.66
N ALA A 3 9.97 -14.78 3.45
CA ALA A 3 10.23 -13.94 2.28
C ALA A 3 9.03 -13.05 1.96
N ILE A 4 9.28 -11.81 1.52
CA ILE A 4 8.23 -10.83 1.20
C ILE A 4 7.21 -11.38 0.20
N TRP A 5 7.65 -12.14 -0.80
CA TRP A 5 6.74 -12.72 -1.77
C TRP A 5 5.76 -13.74 -1.14
N LYS A 6 6.19 -14.48 -0.12
CA LYS A 6 5.30 -15.40 0.62
C LYS A 6 4.26 -14.61 1.43
N LEU A 7 4.68 -13.54 2.10
CA LEU A 7 3.77 -12.65 2.80
C LEU A 7 2.72 -12.08 1.85
N THR A 8 3.15 -11.55 0.72
CA THR A 8 2.28 -10.94 -0.27
C THR A 8 1.24 -11.92 -0.82
N TRP A 9 1.66 -13.13 -1.20
CA TRP A 9 0.75 -14.11 -1.79
C TRP A 9 -0.17 -14.80 -0.79
N ARG A 10 0.09 -14.71 0.49
CA ARG A 10 -0.80 -15.17 1.57
C ARG A 10 -1.93 -14.21 1.90
N LEU A 11 -1.88 -12.98 1.40
CA LEU A 11 -2.93 -11.99 1.63
C LEU A 11 -4.27 -12.44 1.06
N ASN A 12 -5.36 -12.06 1.74
CA ASN A 12 -6.73 -12.32 1.30
C ASN A 12 -7.28 -11.17 0.45
N CYS A 13 -6.41 -10.46 -0.25
CA CYS A 13 -6.75 -9.33 -1.10
C CYS A 13 -6.80 -9.74 -2.58
N PRO A 14 -7.50 -8.99 -3.45
CA PRO A 14 -7.41 -9.17 -4.88
C PRO A 14 -5.98 -9.08 -5.40
N ASN A 15 -5.71 -9.78 -6.49
CA ASN A 15 -4.36 -9.84 -7.07
C ASN A 15 -3.79 -8.47 -7.42
N LYS A 16 -4.62 -7.51 -7.84
CA LYS A 16 -4.18 -6.13 -8.13
C LYS A 16 -3.49 -5.47 -6.92
N ILE A 17 -3.97 -5.74 -5.71
CA ILE A 17 -3.39 -5.22 -4.47
C ILE A 17 -2.10 -5.96 -4.12
N LYS A 18 -2.09 -7.29 -4.27
CA LYS A 18 -0.90 -8.11 -4.07
C LYS A 18 0.23 -7.69 -5.00
N HIS A 19 -0.08 -7.49 -6.28
CA HIS A 19 0.90 -7.02 -7.27
C HIS A 19 1.45 -5.64 -6.93
N LEU A 20 0.59 -4.73 -6.48
CA LEU A 20 1.03 -3.39 -6.07
C LEU A 20 1.99 -3.46 -4.89
N LEU A 21 1.64 -4.22 -3.85
CA LEU A 21 2.49 -4.38 -2.67
C LEU A 21 3.85 -4.98 -3.04
N TRP A 22 3.85 -6.01 -3.89
CA TRP A 22 5.07 -6.62 -4.38
C TRP A 22 5.94 -5.63 -5.16
N ARG A 23 5.33 -4.85 -6.07
CA ARG A 23 6.04 -3.83 -6.86
C ARG A 23 6.62 -2.73 -5.96
N ALA A 24 5.88 -2.32 -4.94
CA ALA A 24 6.37 -1.35 -3.95
C ALA A 24 7.61 -1.89 -3.22
N CYS A 25 7.57 -3.13 -2.78
CA CYS A 25 8.70 -3.79 -2.10
C CYS A 25 9.90 -4.00 -3.03
N LYS A 26 9.68 -4.20 -4.32
CA LYS A 26 10.76 -4.31 -5.33
C LYS A 26 11.27 -2.94 -5.82
N ASN A 27 10.71 -1.85 -5.31
CA ASN A 27 11.10 -0.49 -5.70
C ASN A 27 10.96 -0.23 -7.20
N ILE A 28 9.90 -0.74 -7.82
CA ILE A 28 9.62 -0.59 -9.26
C ILE A 28 8.36 0.23 -9.55
N LEU A 29 7.73 0.82 -8.53
CA LEU A 29 6.63 1.76 -8.75
C LEU A 29 7.10 3.02 -9.47
N PRO A 30 6.28 3.58 -10.39
CA PRO A 30 6.65 4.77 -11.13
C PRO A 30 6.51 6.04 -10.28
N THR A 31 7.36 6.18 -9.27
CA THR A 31 7.50 7.40 -8.48
C THR A 31 8.15 8.49 -9.31
N LYS A 32 8.05 9.75 -8.89
CA LYS A 32 8.69 10.86 -9.61
C LYS A 32 10.20 10.70 -9.71
N LEU A 33 10.84 10.16 -8.67
CA LEU A 33 12.28 9.87 -8.73
C LEU A 33 12.60 8.86 -9.83
N LYS A 34 11.82 7.79 -9.96
CA LYS A 34 11.99 6.79 -11.02
C LYS A 34 11.77 7.40 -12.40
N LEU A 35 10.72 8.20 -12.54
CA LEU A 35 10.41 8.87 -13.80
C LEU A 35 11.50 9.88 -14.20
N LYS A 36 12.07 10.61 -13.24
CA LYS A 36 13.20 11.49 -13.48
C LYS A 36 14.45 10.73 -13.93
N GLN A 37 14.76 9.62 -13.28
CA GLN A 37 15.89 8.75 -13.67
C GLN A 37 15.74 8.21 -15.09
N ARG A 38 14.50 8.03 -15.57
CA ARG A 38 14.18 7.60 -16.94
C ARG A 38 14.05 8.77 -17.93
N GLY A 39 14.24 10.01 -17.49
CA GLY A 39 14.13 11.20 -18.34
C GLY A 39 12.69 11.59 -18.71
N ILE A 40 11.68 11.06 -18.04
CA ILE A 40 10.26 11.32 -18.35
C ILE A 40 9.78 12.63 -17.71
N VAL A 41 10.26 12.93 -16.50
CA VAL A 41 9.95 14.18 -15.78
C VAL A 41 11.26 14.87 -15.37
N GLU A 42 11.21 16.19 -15.22
CA GLU A 42 12.37 16.98 -14.80
C GLU A 42 12.46 17.10 -13.27
N ASP A 43 11.32 17.08 -12.59
CA ASP A 43 11.20 17.29 -11.15
C ASP A 43 10.81 15.99 -10.45
N ASP A 44 11.58 15.63 -9.41
CA ASP A 44 11.33 14.43 -8.59
C ASP A 44 10.54 14.73 -7.30
N ARG A 45 10.04 15.97 -7.14
CA ARG A 45 9.33 16.35 -5.91
C ARG A 45 7.90 15.82 -5.88
N CYS A 46 7.49 15.40 -4.69
CA CYS A 46 6.10 15.04 -4.42
C CYS A 46 5.18 16.26 -4.61
N ASP A 47 4.07 16.08 -5.32
CA ASP A 47 3.09 17.14 -5.56
C ASP A 47 2.40 17.60 -4.28
N ILE A 48 2.50 16.84 -3.21
CA ILE A 48 1.80 17.10 -1.95
C ILE A 48 2.73 17.73 -0.91
N CYS A 49 3.91 17.16 -0.67
CA CYS A 49 4.83 17.61 0.39
C CYS A 49 6.08 18.35 -0.10
N GLY A 50 6.34 18.36 -1.40
CA GLY A 50 7.52 19.02 -1.99
C GLY A 50 8.85 18.31 -1.78
N GLN A 51 8.87 17.18 -1.11
CA GLN A 51 10.09 16.37 -0.93
C GLN A 51 10.31 15.45 -2.12
N SER A 52 11.58 15.00 -2.32
CA SER A 52 11.88 14.00 -3.35
C SER A 52 11.02 12.76 -3.18
N GLU A 53 10.34 12.32 -4.24
CA GLU A 53 9.40 11.21 -4.17
C GLU A 53 10.07 9.90 -4.60
N SER A 54 10.44 9.08 -3.62
CA SER A 54 10.79 7.67 -3.79
C SER A 54 9.67 6.78 -3.20
N SER A 55 9.85 5.46 -3.20
CA SER A 55 8.83 4.53 -2.69
C SER A 55 8.52 4.73 -1.21
N GLY A 56 9.52 5.03 -0.38
CA GLY A 56 9.32 5.34 1.03
C GLY A 56 8.45 6.57 1.24
N PRO A 57 8.83 7.77 0.75
CA PRO A 57 8.02 8.98 0.87
C PRO A 57 6.61 8.87 0.29
N SER A 58 6.45 8.26 -0.88
CA SER A 58 5.13 8.19 -1.52
C SER A 58 4.12 7.31 -0.78
N LEU A 59 4.59 6.31 -0.04
CA LEU A 59 3.74 5.33 0.64
C LEU A 59 3.83 5.38 2.16
N TRP A 60 4.78 6.10 2.74
CA TRP A 60 5.01 6.06 4.17
C TRP A 60 5.34 7.41 4.81
N SER A 61 6.36 8.11 4.36
CA SER A 61 6.95 9.24 5.09
C SER A 61 6.54 10.64 4.61
N CYS A 62 5.78 10.76 3.54
CA CYS A 62 5.14 12.03 3.18
C CYS A 62 4.16 12.45 4.30
N LYS A 63 4.16 13.73 4.69
CA LYS A 63 3.30 14.22 5.78
C LYS A 63 1.83 13.84 5.67
N VAL A 64 1.29 13.88 4.46
CA VAL A 64 -0.12 13.52 4.23
C VAL A 64 -0.31 12.01 4.42
N VAL A 65 0.59 11.21 3.89
CA VAL A 65 0.57 9.75 4.03
C VAL A 65 0.77 9.35 5.49
N GLU A 66 1.66 10.02 6.20
CA GLU A 66 1.89 9.81 7.64
C GLU A 66 0.62 10.04 8.45
N THR A 67 -0.13 11.10 8.15
CA THR A 67 -1.41 11.37 8.79
C THR A 67 -2.43 10.26 8.52
N GLU A 68 -2.44 9.71 7.30
CA GLU A 68 -3.30 8.57 6.94
C GLU A 68 -2.97 7.34 7.79
N TRP A 69 -1.69 7.00 7.92
CA TRP A 69 -1.27 5.87 8.74
C TRP A 69 -1.64 6.07 10.21
N SER A 70 -1.56 7.29 10.73
CA SER A 70 -1.96 7.62 12.10
C SER A 70 -3.46 7.43 12.35
N ASN A 71 -4.28 7.61 11.32
CA ASN A 71 -5.74 7.45 11.39
C ASN A 71 -6.21 6.02 11.15
N THR A 72 -5.33 5.12 10.74
CA THR A 72 -5.68 3.70 10.59
C THR A 72 -5.75 3.02 11.97
N LYS A 73 -6.47 1.90 12.04
CA LYS A 73 -6.51 1.05 13.24
C LYS A 73 -5.19 0.29 13.45
N LEU A 74 -4.28 0.37 12.50
CA LEU A 74 -2.96 -0.21 12.60
C LEU A 74 -2.09 0.68 13.49
N LYS A 75 -1.66 0.16 14.63
CA LYS A 75 -0.73 0.85 15.53
C LYS A 75 0.68 0.56 15.07
N LEU A 76 1.15 1.29 14.06
CA LEU A 76 2.46 1.08 13.48
C LEU A 76 3.51 1.98 14.12
N PRO A 77 4.78 1.53 14.18
CA PRO A 77 5.86 2.39 14.65
C PRO A 77 6.06 3.55 13.68
N TYR A 78 6.41 4.69 14.22
CA TYR A 78 6.72 5.87 13.45
C TYR A 78 8.17 5.84 12.98
N PHE A 79 8.39 5.85 11.69
CA PHE A 79 9.72 5.94 11.09
C PHE A 79 9.91 7.32 10.47
N GLN A 80 10.83 8.09 11.02
CA GLN A 80 11.12 9.46 10.55
C GLN A 80 12.15 9.54 9.43
N ASP A 81 12.78 8.42 9.07
CA ASP A 81 13.85 8.43 8.08
C ASP A 81 13.27 8.43 6.66
N PRO A 82 13.29 9.59 5.94
CA PRO A 82 12.77 9.67 4.59
C PRO A 82 13.65 8.95 3.55
N SER A 83 14.86 8.51 3.93
CA SER A 83 15.74 7.77 3.04
C SER A 83 15.44 6.28 2.96
N ARG A 84 14.55 5.77 3.83
CA ARG A 84 14.22 4.34 3.84
C ARG A 84 13.36 3.98 2.62
N ASP A 85 13.71 2.87 1.99
CA ASP A 85 12.87 2.26 0.98
C ASP A 85 11.64 1.59 1.63
N PHE A 86 10.58 1.45 0.87
CA PHE A 86 9.34 0.85 1.38
C PHE A 86 9.56 -0.57 1.92
N ILE A 87 10.42 -1.36 1.29
CA ILE A 87 10.73 -2.72 1.76
C ILE A 87 11.33 -2.73 3.17
N ASP A 88 12.19 -1.77 3.50
CA ASP A 88 12.79 -1.66 4.84
C ASP A 88 11.72 -1.43 5.90
N ILE A 89 10.72 -0.65 5.58
CA ILE A 89 9.57 -0.37 6.46
C ILE A 89 8.75 -1.64 6.67
N VAL A 90 8.47 -2.39 5.61
CA VAL A 90 7.72 -3.66 5.69
C VAL A 90 8.47 -4.68 6.53
N TRP A 91 9.78 -4.81 6.36
CA TRP A 91 10.61 -5.69 7.19
C TRP A 91 10.59 -5.28 8.66
N ALA A 92 10.73 -4.00 8.95
CA ALA A 92 10.68 -3.49 10.32
C ALA A 92 9.33 -3.78 10.99
N ILE A 93 8.23 -3.61 10.26
CA ILE A 93 6.88 -3.93 10.75
C ILE A 93 6.77 -5.45 11.02
N ASN A 94 7.23 -6.28 10.11
CA ASN A 94 7.17 -7.73 10.26
C ASN A 94 7.97 -8.21 11.47
N ASP A 95 9.12 -7.59 11.73
CA ASP A 95 10.00 -7.99 12.85
C ASP A 95 9.49 -7.51 14.21
N THR A 96 8.83 -6.34 14.28
CA THR A 96 8.45 -5.67 15.52
C THR A 96 6.98 -5.79 15.88
N HIS A 97 6.10 -5.99 14.90
CA HIS A 97 4.64 -6.00 15.07
C HIS A 97 4.05 -7.31 14.58
N ARG A 98 4.33 -8.39 15.31
CA ARG A 98 3.71 -9.70 15.04
C ARG A 98 2.20 -9.63 15.26
N GLY A 99 1.44 -10.24 14.36
CA GLY A 99 -0.01 -10.25 14.43
C GLY A 99 -0.70 -9.05 13.80
N ILE A 100 0.04 -8.18 13.10
CA ILE A 100 -0.55 -7.08 12.32
C ILE A 100 -1.53 -7.63 11.27
N ASN A 101 -2.59 -6.87 11.02
CA ASN A 101 -3.52 -7.16 9.93
C ASN A 101 -2.90 -6.72 8.59
N TRP A 102 -2.22 -7.65 7.92
CA TRP A 102 -1.55 -7.39 6.65
C TRP A 102 -2.53 -7.09 5.51
N ASP A 103 -3.76 -7.60 5.56
CA ASP A 103 -4.79 -7.27 4.57
C ASP A 103 -5.16 -5.79 4.66
N LEU A 104 -5.36 -5.29 5.86
CA LEU A 104 -5.63 -3.87 6.09
C LEU A 104 -4.43 -3.00 5.66
N PHE A 105 -3.21 -3.42 5.97
CA PHE A 105 -1.99 -2.74 5.54
C PHE A 105 -1.92 -2.63 4.01
N ALA A 106 -2.11 -3.76 3.31
CA ALA A 106 -2.03 -3.81 1.85
C ALA A 106 -3.12 -2.95 1.18
N ILE A 107 -4.34 -2.99 1.68
CA ILE A 107 -5.45 -2.18 1.16
C ILE A 107 -5.17 -0.69 1.38
N THR A 108 -4.60 -0.33 2.53
CA THR A 108 -4.20 1.06 2.82
C THR A 108 -3.12 1.53 1.85
N VAL A 109 -2.09 0.74 1.60
CA VAL A 109 -1.04 1.03 0.61
C VAL A 109 -1.66 1.27 -0.77
N TRP A 110 -2.56 0.40 -1.20
CA TRP A 110 -3.25 0.52 -2.47
C TRP A 110 -4.09 1.80 -2.57
N SER A 111 -4.81 2.15 -1.53
CA SER A 111 -5.62 3.36 -1.47
C SER A 111 -4.75 4.63 -1.52
N LEU A 112 -3.64 4.64 -0.79
CA LEU A 112 -2.69 5.75 -0.79
C LEU A 112 -2.03 5.94 -2.15
N TRP A 113 -1.62 4.87 -2.80
CA TRP A 113 -1.04 4.93 -4.13
C TRP A 113 -2.04 5.45 -5.17
N ASN A 114 -3.28 5.00 -5.12
CA ASN A 114 -4.34 5.49 -6.00
C ASN A 114 -4.63 6.98 -5.78
N ASN A 115 -4.67 7.44 -4.54
CA ASN A 115 -4.85 8.85 -4.21
C ASN A 115 -3.68 9.69 -4.75
N ARG A 116 -2.45 9.22 -4.55
CA ARG A 116 -1.25 9.87 -5.10
C ARG A 116 -1.33 9.98 -6.62
N ASN A 117 -1.73 8.92 -7.31
CA ASN A 117 -1.86 8.93 -8.76
C ASN A 117 -2.95 9.89 -9.23
N SER A 118 -4.08 9.94 -8.55
CA SER A 118 -5.15 10.89 -8.84
C SER A 118 -4.64 12.34 -8.76
N VAL A 119 -3.92 12.69 -7.70
CA VAL A 119 -3.32 14.02 -7.53
C VAL A 119 -2.29 14.31 -8.61
N HIS A 120 -1.43 13.35 -8.91
CA HIS A 120 -0.40 13.48 -9.94
C HIS A 120 -1.00 13.76 -11.34
N HIS A 121 -2.18 13.23 -11.63
CA HIS A 121 -2.91 13.43 -12.87
C HIS A 121 -3.91 14.61 -12.81
N GLY A 122 -3.78 15.51 -11.86
CA GLY A 122 -4.58 16.72 -11.75
C GLY A 122 -5.86 16.59 -10.94
N GLY A 123 -6.11 15.44 -10.33
CA GLY A 123 -7.25 15.24 -9.42
C GLY A 123 -7.01 15.86 -8.05
N GLN A 124 -8.05 15.89 -7.24
CA GLN A 124 -7.96 16.38 -5.87
C GLN A 124 -7.59 15.24 -4.92
N SER A 125 -6.77 15.57 -3.89
CA SER A 125 -6.49 14.63 -2.82
C SER A 125 -7.74 14.36 -2.00
N LYS A 126 -7.99 13.08 -1.71
CA LYS A 126 -9.09 12.68 -0.82
C LYS A 126 -8.81 13.14 0.61
N ARG A 127 -9.88 13.44 1.35
CA ARG A 127 -9.79 13.72 2.78
C ARG A 127 -9.41 12.44 3.54
N HIS A 128 -8.70 12.61 4.65
CA HIS A 128 -8.23 11.49 5.48
C HIS A 128 -9.36 10.57 5.94
N ASP A 129 -10.47 11.15 6.40
CA ASP A 129 -11.63 10.37 6.85
C ASP A 129 -12.26 9.54 5.71
N MET A 130 -12.24 10.04 4.50
CA MET A 130 -12.74 9.30 3.33
C MET A 130 -11.85 8.09 3.01
N ILE A 131 -10.54 8.26 3.03
CA ILE A 131 -9.60 7.16 2.78
C ILE A 131 -9.78 6.05 3.82
N VAL A 132 -9.84 6.41 5.10
CA VAL A 132 -10.04 5.43 6.19
C VAL A 132 -11.36 4.69 6.02
N ARG A 133 -12.44 5.37 5.66
CA ARG A 133 -13.76 4.74 5.42
C ARG A 133 -13.75 3.81 4.21
N GLU A 134 -13.14 4.25 3.11
CA GLU A 134 -13.04 3.44 1.89
C GLU A 134 -12.23 2.16 2.14
N VAL A 135 -11.12 2.27 2.87
CA VAL A 135 -10.28 1.12 3.23
C VAL A 135 -11.06 0.14 4.10
N ALA A 136 -11.77 0.63 5.12
CA ALA A 136 -12.58 -0.22 6.00
C ALA A 136 -13.71 -0.92 5.25
N ALA A 137 -14.41 -0.21 4.37
CA ALA A 137 -15.49 -0.77 3.55
C ALA A 137 -14.96 -1.83 2.59
N TYR A 138 -13.83 -1.56 1.94
CA TYR A 138 -13.20 -2.48 1.00
C TYR A 138 -12.73 -3.77 1.70
N LEU A 139 -12.15 -3.66 2.87
CA LEU A 139 -11.74 -4.81 3.68
C LEU A 139 -12.93 -5.72 4.01
N LYS A 140 -14.07 -5.13 4.36
CA LYS A 140 -15.31 -5.89 4.62
C LYS A 140 -15.80 -6.62 3.37
N GLU A 141 -15.79 -5.97 2.21
CA GLU A 141 -16.18 -6.59 0.93
C GLU A 141 -15.28 -7.78 0.60
N VAL A 142 -13.98 -7.63 0.74
CA VAL A 142 -12.99 -8.68 0.48
C VAL A 142 -13.25 -9.89 1.40
N HIS A 143 -13.50 -9.65 2.67
CA HIS A 143 -13.78 -10.73 3.63
C HIS A 143 -15.11 -11.45 3.34
N VAL A 144 -16.17 -10.71 2.96
CA VAL A 144 -17.45 -11.29 2.57
C VAL A 144 -17.31 -12.16 1.33
N ILE A 145 -16.62 -11.68 0.31
CA ILE A 145 -16.38 -12.44 -0.94
C ILE A 145 -15.63 -13.74 -0.62
N LYS A 146 -14.59 -13.68 0.19
CA LYS A 146 -13.83 -14.85 0.60
C LYS A 146 -14.70 -15.86 1.34
N GLN A 147 -15.50 -15.44 2.32
CA GLN A 147 -16.41 -16.31 3.05
C GLN A 147 -17.45 -16.97 2.13
N THR A 148 -17.95 -16.23 1.15
CA THR A 148 -18.89 -16.76 0.16
C THR A 148 -18.23 -17.83 -0.71
N GLN A 149 -17.01 -17.59 -1.18
CA GLN A 149 -16.24 -18.56 -1.97
C GLN A 149 -15.94 -19.84 -1.17
N GLU A 150 -15.61 -19.73 0.10
CA GLU A 150 -15.36 -20.88 0.98
C GLU A 150 -16.63 -21.72 1.23
N ARG A 151 -17.81 -21.12 1.14
CA ARG A 151 -19.11 -21.80 1.31
C ARG A 151 -19.65 -22.43 0.04
N LEU A 152 -19.09 -22.10 -1.14
CA LEU A 152 -19.51 -22.70 -2.39
C LEU A 152 -19.05 -24.16 -2.46
N PRO A 153 -19.92 -25.09 -2.91
CA PRO A 153 -19.50 -26.47 -3.10
C PRO A 153 -18.42 -26.55 -4.17
N ILE A 154 -17.40 -27.37 -3.90
CA ILE A 154 -16.35 -27.65 -4.87
C ILE A 154 -17.01 -28.31 -6.08
N PRO A 155 -16.88 -27.77 -7.30
CA PRO A 155 -17.45 -28.42 -8.47
C PRO A 155 -16.84 -29.81 -8.62
N ALA A 156 -17.72 -30.81 -8.79
CA ALA A 156 -17.26 -32.17 -9.01
C ALA A 156 -16.34 -32.20 -10.23
N THR A 157 -15.14 -32.75 -10.06
CA THR A 157 -14.22 -32.93 -11.16
C THR A 157 -14.85 -33.90 -12.15
N PRO A 158 -15.03 -33.55 -13.44
CA PRO A 158 -15.54 -34.50 -14.41
C PRO A 158 -14.57 -35.68 -14.51
N LEU A 159 -15.09 -36.88 -14.37
CA LEU A 159 -14.35 -38.10 -14.59
C LEU A 159 -13.97 -38.24 -16.05
#